data_d73e6e15a6ee91c5aca8f4d3aa6d539e
#
_entry.id   d73e6e15a6ee91c5aca8f4d3aa6d539e
#
_cell.length_a   1.000
_cell.length_b   1.000
_cell.length_c   1.000
_cell.angle_alpha   90.00
_cell.angle_beta   90.00
_cell.angle_gamma   90.00
#
_symmetry.space_group_name_H-M   'P 1'
#
loop_
_entity.id
_entity.type
_entity.pdbx_description
1 polymer ?
#
loop_
_entity_poly.entity_id
_entity_poly.type
_entity_poly.pdbx_seq_one_letter_code
_entity_poly.pdbx_strand_id
1 'polypeptide(L)'
;MREVRKLYSPVHGAVSSLCELNTGGERHRGEGFAVSARSFPARLYYRLAPAAEVLSPADGAVTAAENAKFRLRTGDGLELEVLLPCGAEYFVQTGDMTCAGEPVCRISSEELRREKAVVKVQFTDSSRMTELHVLAGQKRAGAPAAEYSPRNP
;
A
#
# COMPACT_ATOMS: atom_id res chain seq x y z
N MET A 1 -14.14 -11.89 -20.87
CA MET A 1 -13.29 -12.29 -19.75
C MET A 1 -12.75 -11.04 -19.07
N ARG A 2 -13.01 -10.90 -17.77
CA ARG A 2 -12.50 -9.73 -17.04
C ARG A 2 -11.04 -9.93 -16.72
N GLU A 3 -10.27 -8.91 -16.99
CA GLU A 3 -8.89 -8.88 -16.58
C GLU A 3 -8.83 -8.55 -15.09
N VAL A 4 -8.09 -9.34 -14.34
CA VAL A 4 -7.90 -9.12 -12.90
C VAL A 4 -6.48 -8.64 -12.67
N ARG A 5 -6.34 -7.54 -11.94
CA ARG A 5 -5.06 -6.98 -11.56
C ARG A 5 -4.84 -7.17 -10.07
N LYS A 6 -3.60 -7.31 -9.67
CA LYS A 6 -3.26 -7.50 -8.26
C LYS A 6 -2.51 -6.29 -7.71
N LEU A 7 -2.77 -6.01 -6.44
CA LEU A 7 -1.96 -5.09 -5.66
C LEU A 7 -1.23 -5.91 -4.61
N TYR A 8 -0.01 -5.51 -4.32
CA TYR A 8 0.87 -6.28 -3.44
C TYR A 8 1.13 -5.51 -2.14
N SER A 9 1.31 -6.25 -1.06
CA SER A 9 1.53 -5.63 0.25
C SER A 9 2.86 -4.90 0.28
N PRO A 10 2.88 -3.61 0.67
CA PRO A 10 4.12 -2.84 0.72
C PRO A 10 5.04 -3.22 1.87
N VAL A 11 4.49 -3.80 2.93
CA VAL A 11 5.25 -4.21 4.11
C VAL A 11 4.71 -5.54 4.62
N HIS A 12 5.44 -6.19 5.54
CA HIS A 12 4.91 -7.36 6.23
C HIS A 12 3.84 -6.93 7.21
N GLY A 13 2.75 -7.66 7.28
CA GLY A 13 1.73 -7.38 8.27
C GLY A 13 0.35 -7.94 7.94
N ALA A 14 -0.61 -7.56 8.75
CA ALA A 14 -2.00 -7.95 8.59
C ALA A 14 -2.70 -6.97 7.66
N VAL A 15 -3.23 -7.49 6.57
CA VAL A 15 -3.95 -6.70 5.57
C VAL A 15 -5.44 -6.67 5.95
N SER A 16 -6.02 -5.49 5.89
CA SER A 16 -7.46 -5.29 6.11
C SER A 16 -8.00 -4.24 5.15
N SER A 17 -9.29 -4.30 4.90
CA SER A 17 -9.97 -3.33 4.04
C SER A 17 -10.03 -1.97 4.74
N LEU A 18 -9.85 -0.89 3.99
CA LEU A 18 -10.01 0.46 4.54
C LEU A 18 -11.44 0.69 5.03
N CYS A 19 -12.42 0.03 4.45
CA CYS A 19 -13.81 0.14 4.91
C CYS A 19 -13.99 -0.35 6.34
N GLU A 20 -13.21 -1.34 6.76
CA GLU A 20 -13.28 -1.87 8.12
C GLU A 20 -12.62 -0.96 9.14
N LEU A 21 -11.67 -0.14 8.72
CA LEU A 21 -10.96 0.77 9.60
C LEU A 21 -11.69 2.07 9.81
N ASN A 22 -12.56 2.44 8.88
CA ASN A 22 -13.29 3.70 8.93
C ASN A 22 -14.65 3.52 9.59
N THR A 23 -14.65 3.46 10.91
CA THR A 23 -15.90 3.27 11.67
C THR A 23 -16.60 4.58 11.99
N GLY A 24 -16.05 5.71 11.59
CA GLY A 24 -16.53 7.01 11.99
C GLY A 24 -17.54 7.68 11.07
N GLY A 25 -18.16 6.97 10.17
CA GLY A 25 -19.18 7.57 9.32
C GLY A 25 -18.69 8.37 8.13
N GLU A 26 -17.39 8.57 8.00
CA GLU A 26 -16.87 9.13 6.79
C GLU A 26 -16.76 8.06 5.74
N ARG A 27 -17.60 8.18 4.75
CA ARG A 27 -17.45 7.36 3.56
C ARG A 27 -16.29 7.92 2.80
N HIS A 28 -15.15 7.30 3.02
CA HIS A 28 -14.02 7.67 2.43
C HIS A 28 -14.08 7.51 1.06
N ARG A 29 -13.40 8.19 0.66
CA ARG A 29 -12.95 8.52 -0.59
C ARG A 29 -11.93 7.56 -0.92
N GLY A 30 -12.01 6.81 -1.81
CA GLY A 30 -11.03 5.89 -2.25
C GLY A 30 -11.12 4.56 -1.54
N GLU A 31 -11.15 3.52 -2.29
CA GLU A 31 -11.08 2.17 -1.81
C GLU A 31 -9.62 1.78 -1.69
N GLY A 32 -9.34 0.83 -0.83
CA GLY A 32 -7.98 0.37 -0.64
C GLY A 32 -7.84 -0.58 0.52
N PHE A 33 -6.62 -0.75 0.97
CA PHE A 33 -6.33 -1.62 2.10
C PHE A 33 -5.27 -0.98 2.99
N ALA A 34 -5.18 -1.49 4.21
CA ALA A 34 -4.17 -1.09 5.16
C ALA A 34 -3.42 -2.30 5.65
N VAL A 35 -2.14 -2.10 6.00
CA VAL A 35 -1.28 -3.15 6.54
C VAL A 35 -0.77 -2.73 7.89
N SER A 36 -1.00 -3.56 8.91
CA SER A 36 -0.52 -3.33 10.26
C SER A 36 0.56 -4.35 10.61
N ALA A 37 1.70 -3.87 11.07
CA ALA A 37 2.80 -4.71 11.50
C ALA A 37 2.75 -4.97 13.01
N ARG A 38 1.62 -4.71 13.64
CA ARG A 38 1.46 -4.80 15.08
C ARG A 38 1.46 -6.23 15.61
N SER A 39 0.98 -7.19 14.83
CA SER A 39 0.84 -8.58 15.26
C SER A 39 2.00 -9.45 14.78
N PHE A 40 2.23 -10.56 15.48
CA PHE A 40 3.15 -11.59 15.04
C PHE A 40 2.63 -12.20 13.72
N PRO A 41 3.48 -12.52 12.73
CA PRO A 41 4.95 -12.51 12.80
C PRO A 41 5.61 -11.18 12.39
N ALA A 42 4.85 -10.26 11.79
CA ALA A 42 5.42 -9.01 11.30
C ALA A 42 6.08 -8.18 12.41
N ARG A 43 5.43 -8.13 13.57
CA ARG A 43 5.96 -7.38 14.70
C ARG A 43 7.35 -7.86 15.11
N LEU A 44 7.57 -9.17 15.13
CA LEU A 44 8.87 -9.72 15.45
C LEU A 44 9.90 -9.40 14.38
N TYR A 45 9.51 -9.50 13.11
CA TYR A 45 10.38 -9.17 12.00
C TYR A 45 10.92 -7.74 12.14
N TYR A 46 10.02 -6.77 12.33
CA TYR A 46 10.42 -5.38 12.43
C TYR A 46 11.07 -5.01 13.74
N ARG A 47 10.91 -5.82 14.77
CA ARG A 47 11.64 -5.65 16.02
C ARG A 47 13.12 -5.96 15.83
N LEU A 48 13.43 -6.90 14.95
CA LEU A 48 14.81 -7.34 14.68
C LEU A 48 15.47 -6.55 13.56
N ALA A 49 14.70 -5.84 12.76
CA ALA A 49 15.21 -5.07 11.63
C ALA A 49 15.36 -3.60 12.03
N PRO A 50 16.49 -2.93 11.69
CA PRO A 50 16.69 -1.52 12.04
C PRO A 50 15.77 -0.59 11.24
N ALA A 51 15.39 -0.97 10.04
CA ALA A 51 14.52 -0.19 9.18
C ALA A 51 13.62 -1.11 8.38
N ALA A 52 12.51 -0.57 7.92
CA ALA A 52 11.56 -1.28 7.10
C ALA A 52 11.57 -0.71 5.68
N GLU A 53 11.83 -1.58 4.69
CA GLU A 53 11.67 -1.18 3.31
C GLU A 53 10.20 -1.25 2.94
N VAL A 54 9.73 -0.24 2.23
CA VAL A 54 8.36 -0.18 1.73
C VAL A 54 8.41 -0.48 0.25
N LEU A 55 7.72 -1.53 -0.17
CA LEU A 55 7.75 -2.00 -1.55
C LEU A 55 6.62 -1.39 -2.35
N SER A 56 6.83 -1.26 -3.65
CA SER A 56 5.79 -0.76 -4.53
C SER A 56 4.64 -1.76 -4.61
N PRO A 57 3.39 -1.30 -4.42
CA PRO A 57 2.23 -2.20 -4.48
C PRO A 57 1.81 -2.58 -5.90
N ALA A 58 2.37 -1.92 -6.91
CA ALA A 58 2.01 -2.16 -8.30
C ALA A 58 3.12 -1.68 -9.23
N ASP A 59 3.06 -2.10 -10.49
CA ASP A 59 3.90 -1.52 -11.53
C ASP A 59 3.34 -0.15 -11.89
N GLY A 60 4.20 0.84 -12.01
CA GLY A 60 3.74 2.18 -12.40
C GLY A 60 4.82 3.23 -12.36
N ALA A 61 4.41 4.44 -12.67
CA ALA A 61 5.27 5.62 -12.63
C ALA A 61 5.06 6.36 -11.31
N VAL A 62 6.14 6.79 -10.70
CA VAL A 62 6.08 7.59 -9.48
C VAL A 62 5.65 9.01 -9.86
N THR A 63 4.53 9.45 -9.34
CA THR A 63 4.00 10.79 -9.60
C THR A 63 4.24 11.76 -8.45
N ALA A 64 4.52 11.25 -7.25
CA ALA A 64 4.91 12.05 -6.09
C ALA A 64 5.63 11.15 -5.09
N ALA A 65 6.61 11.69 -4.40
CA ALA A 65 7.33 10.98 -3.34
C ALA A 65 7.92 12.00 -2.38
N GLU A 66 7.24 12.24 -1.28
CA GLU A 66 7.76 13.15 -0.26
C GLU A 66 7.14 12.88 1.11
N ASN A 67 7.92 13.11 2.14
CA ASN A 67 7.49 12.91 3.54
C ASN A 67 6.90 11.52 3.79
N ALA A 68 5.65 11.45 4.17
CA ALA A 68 4.99 10.22 4.60
C ALA A 68 4.06 9.65 3.54
N LYS A 69 4.28 9.99 2.27
CA LYS A 69 3.45 9.42 1.20
C LYS A 69 4.14 9.41 -0.14
N PHE A 70 3.72 8.48 -0.99
CA PHE A 70 4.08 8.50 -2.39
C PHE A 70 2.89 8.08 -3.24
N ARG A 71 2.92 8.46 -4.50
CA ARG A 71 1.85 8.15 -5.46
C ARG A 71 2.41 7.46 -6.68
N LEU A 72 1.62 6.55 -7.22
CA LEU A 72 1.95 5.82 -8.43
C LEU A 72 0.80 5.94 -9.42
N ARG A 73 1.13 6.02 -10.70
CA ARG A 73 0.15 5.88 -11.76
C ARG A 73 0.42 4.58 -12.49
N THR A 74 -0.55 3.68 -12.47
CA THR A 74 -0.42 2.38 -13.12
C THR A 74 -0.59 2.51 -14.63
N GLY A 75 -0.24 1.44 -15.37
CA GLY A 75 -0.36 1.45 -16.83
C GLY A 75 -1.79 1.56 -17.33
N ASP A 76 -2.78 1.19 -16.52
CA ASP A 76 -4.19 1.32 -16.84
C ASP A 76 -4.78 2.66 -16.40
N GLY A 77 -3.94 3.60 -15.98
CA GLY A 77 -4.35 4.95 -15.65
C GLY A 77 -4.88 5.17 -14.25
N LEU A 78 -4.81 4.16 -13.39
CA LEU A 78 -5.21 4.31 -12.01
C LEU A 78 -4.13 5.00 -11.21
N GLU A 79 -4.54 5.81 -10.27
CA GLU A 79 -3.62 6.48 -9.37
C GLU A 79 -3.77 5.92 -7.96
N LEU A 80 -2.64 5.46 -7.42
CA LEU A 80 -2.57 4.90 -6.08
C LEU A 80 -1.80 5.86 -5.18
N GLU A 81 -2.26 6.00 -3.96
CA GLU A 81 -1.55 6.75 -2.94
C GLU A 81 -1.18 5.81 -1.80
N VAL A 82 0.08 5.81 -1.42
CA VAL A 82 0.55 5.03 -0.28
C VAL A 82 0.88 6.00 0.84
N LEU A 83 0.16 5.84 1.96
CA LEU A 83 0.31 6.68 3.15
C LEU A 83 1.08 5.91 4.21
N LEU A 84 2.13 6.53 4.72
CA LEU A 84 3.05 5.93 5.68
C LEU A 84 2.83 6.51 7.07
N PRO A 85 3.19 5.77 8.14
CA PRO A 85 3.02 6.28 9.50
C PRO A 85 4.03 7.35 9.90
N CYS A 86 5.07 7.54 9.11
CA CYS A 86 6.11 8.55 9.38
C CYS A 86 6.80 8.93 8.09
N GLY A 87 7.66 9.95 8.16
CA GLY A 87 8.46 10.35 7.02
C GLY A 87 9.41 9.25 6.57
N ALA A 88 9.69 9.19 5.29
CA ALA A 88 10.48 8.13 4.67
C ALA A 88 11.71 8.69 3.95
N GLU A 89 12.69 7.82 3.80
CA GLU A 89 13.83 8.06 2.93
C GLU A 89 13.54 7.36 1.62
N TYR A 90 13.41 8.14 0.55
CA TYR A 90 13.00 7.60 -0.75
C TYR A 90 14.19 7.19 -1.60
N PHE A 91 14.03 6.06 -2.30
CA PHE A 91 15.00 5.56 -3.27
C PHE A 91 14.62 5.97 -4.69
N VAL A 92 13.43 6.53 -4.85
CA VAL A 92 12.87 6.93 -6.14
C VAL A 92 12.47 8.39 -6.10
N GLN A 93 12.28 8.98 -7.27
CA GLN A 93 11.79 10.34 -7.40
C GLN A 93 10.69 10.39 -8.44
N THR A 94 9.97 11.50 -8.50
CA THR A 94 8.92 11.71 -9.49
C THR A 94 9.46 11.50 -10.90
N GLY A 95 8.76 10.70 -11.67
CA GLY A 95 9.16 10.33 -13.02
C GLY A 95 9.77 8.95 -13.13
N ASP A 96 10.23 8.37 -12.02
CA ASP A 96 10.80 7.03 -12.05
C ASP A 96 9.72 5.98 -12.27
N MET A 97 10.09 4.91 -12.96
CA MET A 97 9.24 3.73 -13.09
C MET A 97 9.61 2.74 -12.00
N THR A 98 8.62 2.07 -11.44
CA THR A 98 8.85 1.04 -10.45
C THR A 98 7.99 -0.18 -10.74
N CYS A 99 8.47 -1.35 -10.38
CA CYS A 99 7.72 -2.60 -10.51
C CYS A 99 7.21 -3.03 -9.14
N ALA A 100 6.10 -3.76 -9.14
CA ALA A 100 5.56 -4.33 -7.90
C ALA A 100 6.64 -5.12 -7.17
N GLY A 101 6.77 -4.89 -5.88
CA GLY A 101 7.78 -5.57 -5.05
C GLY A 101 9.14 -4.90 -5.00
N GLU A 102 9.39 -3.86 -5.79
CA GLU A 102 10.63 -3.12 -5.70
C GLU A 102 10.59 -2.15 -4.51
N PRO A 103 11.70 -1.98 -3.78
CA PRO A 103 11.76 -1.00 -2.70
C PRO A 103 11.61 0.42 -3.23
N VAL A 104 10.70 1.17 -2.65
CA VAL A 104 10.44 2.58 -2.99
C VAL A 104 11.08 3.49 -1.95
N CYS A 105 11.00 3.10 -0.69
CA CYS A 105 11.51 3.91 0.40
C CYS A 105 11.77 3.05 1.63
N ARG A 106 12.30 3.70 2.66
CA ARG A 106 12.63 3.07 3.93
C ARG A 106 12.09 3.94 5.06
N ILE A 107 11.47 3.30 6.05
CA ILE A 107 10.98 3.98 7.23
C ILE A 107 11.55 3.30 8.48
N SER A 108 11.42 3.97 9.62
CA SER A 108 11.84 3.41 10.89
C SER A 108 10.95 2.22 11.26
N SER A 109 11.58 1.09 11.59
CA SER A 109 10.86 -0.10 12.06
C SER A 109 10.11 0.18 13.36
N GLU A 110 10.68 1.03 14.21
CA GLU A 110 10.03 1.42 15.46
C GLU A 110 8.71 2.14 15.21
N GLU A 111 8.71 3.07 14.24
CA GLU A 111 7.49 3.79 13.88
C GLU A 111 6.42 2.86 13.33
N LEU A 112 6.82 1.87 12.54
CA LEU A 112 5.90 0.91 11.97
C LEU A 112 5.28 0.00 13.04
N ARG A 113 5.99 -0.24 14.15
CA ARG A 113 5.50 -1.07 15.25
C ARG A 113 4.65 -0.33 16.27
N ARG A 114 4.51 0.98 16.14
CA ARG A 114 3.70 1.76 17.07
C ARG A 114 2.24 1.36 16.99
N GLU A 115 1.56 1.56 18.11
CA GLU A 115 0.12 1.35 18.19
C GLU A 115 -0.58 2.23 17.16
N LYS A 116 -1.52 1.66 16.44
CA LYS A 116 -2.28 2.33 15.38
C LYS A 116 -1.50 2.70 14.12
N ALA A 117 -0.21 2.39 14.05
CA ALA A 117 0.55 2.62 12.83
C ALA A 117 0.10 1.65 11.74
N VAL A 118 -0.19 2.17 10.57
CA VAL A 118 -0.56 1.36 9.41
C VAL A 118 0.05 1.99 8.16
N VAL A 119 0.28 1.15 7.16
CA VAL A 119 0.60 1.61 5.81
C VAL A 119 -0.67 1.44 5.00
N LYS A 120 -1.18 2.54 4.43
CA LYS A 120 -2.42 2.50 3.65
C LYS A 120 -2.11 2.59 2.17
N VAL A 121 -2.76 1.75 1.40
CA VAL A 121 -2.72 1.81 -0.07
C VAL A 121 -4.14 2.09 -0.53
N GLN A 122 -4.34 3.24 -1.18
CA GLN A 122 -5.68 3.64 -1.59
C GLN A 122 -5.69 4.20 -3.00
N PHE A 123 -6.82 4.04 -3.67
CA PHE A 123 -7.03 4.69 -4.95
C PHE A 123 -7.51 6.11 -4.72
N THR A 124 -6.94 7.07 -5.43
CA THR A 124 -7.40 8.45 -5.33
C THR A 124 -8.68 8.69 -6.11
N ASP A 125 -8.95 7.84 -7.10
CA ASP A 125 -10.16 7.89 -7.89
C ASP A 125 -10.59 6.46 -8.21
N SER A 126 -11.66 5.99 -7.57
CA SER A 126 -12.16 4.64 -7.75
C SER A 126 -13.06 4.47 -8.97
N SER A 127 -13.31 5.54 -9.73
CA SER A 127 -14.17 5.45 -10.92
C SER A 127 -13.61 4.56 -12.03
N ARG A 128 -12.30 4.33 -12.02
CA ARG A 128 -11.63 3.53 -13.06
C ARG A 128 -11.51 2.04 -12.74
N MET A 129 -12.09 1.61 -11.62
CA MET A 129 -12.11 0.19 -11.29
C MET A 129 -13.52 -0.25 -10.96
N THR A 130 -13.80 -1.53 -11.13
CA THR A 130 -15.14 -2.06 -10.88
C THR A 130 -15.28 -2.62 -9.48
N GLU A 131 -14.35 -3.44 -9.06
CA GLU A 131 -14.43 -4.11 -7.77
C GLU A 131 -13.05 -4.21 -7.16
N LEU A 132 -12.95 -3.92 -5.89
CA LEU A 132 -11.74 -4.18 -5.15
C LEU A 132 -12.03 -5.28 -4.15
N HIS A 133 -11.28 -6.36 -4.25
CA HIS A 133 -11.36 -7.47 -3.32
C HIS A 133 -10.09 -7.52 -2.49
N VAL A 134 -10.21 -7.22 -1.21
CA VAL A 134 -9.06 -7.21 -0.30
C VAL A 134 -8.83 -8.62 0.24
N LEU A 135 -7.60 -9.09 0.11
CA LEU A 135 -7.20 -10.40 0.61
C LEU A 135 -6.69 -10.23 2.04
N ALA A 136 -7.64 -10.24 2.98
CA ALA A 136 -7.33 -9.98 4.39
C ALA A 136 -6.44 -11.05 5.02
N GLY A 137 -5.70 -10.67 6.04
CA GLY A 137 -4.87 -11.58 6.84
C GLY A 137 -3.39 -11.22 6.77
N GLN A 138 -2.57 -12.05 7.42
CA GLN A 138 -1.13 -11.84 7.47
C GLN A 138 -0.51 -12.09 6.12
N LYS A 139 0.32 -11.14 5.67
CA LYS A 139 1.02 -11.21 4.39
C LYS A 139 2.48 -10.84 4.56
N ARG A 140 3.31 -11.40 3.72
CA ARG A 140 4.69 -10.93 3.58
C ARG A 140 4.69 -9.72 2.66
N ALA A 141 5.66 -8.85 2.83
CA ALA A 141 5.87 -7.76 1.88
C ALA A 141 6.06 -8.35 0.49
N GLY A 142 5.36 -7.81 -0.49
CA GLY A 142 5.38 -8.29 -1.87
C GLY A 142 4.38 -9.38 -2.20
N ALA A 143 3.64 -9.89 -1.21
CA ALA A 143 2.58 -10.87 -1.46
C ALA A 143 1.30 -10.15 -1.92
N PRO A 144 0.44 -10.84 -2.71
CA PRO A 144 -0.82 -10.23 -3.12
C PRO A 144 -1.69 -9.84 -1.93
N ALA A 145 -2.15 -8.60 -1.90
CA ALA A 145 -2.97 -8.04 -0.83
C ALA A 145 -4.37 -7.66 -1.29
N ALA A 146 -4.56 -7.44 -2.58
CA ALA A 146 -5.87 -7.09 -3.13
C ALA A 146 -5.92 -7.41 -4.62
N GLU A 147 -7.13 -7.54 -5.13
CA GLU A 147 -7.39 -7.74 -6.55
C GLU A 147 -8.46 -6.77 -7.01
N TYR A 148 -8.35 -6.28 -8.22
CA TYR A 148 -9.34 -5.40 -8.81
C TYR A 148 -9.43 -5.62 -10.30
N SER A 149 -10.51 -5.14 -10.90
CA SER A 149 -10.68 -5.17 -12.36
C SER A 149 -10.70 -3.74 -12.87
N PRO A 150 -9.87 -3.41 -13.88
CA PRO A 150 -9.93 -2.08 -14.47
C PRO A 150 -11.29 -1.89 -15.16
N ARG A 151 -11.83 -0.67 -15.04
CA ARG A 151 -13.06 -0.33 -15.74
C ARG A 151 -12.70 0.12 -17.15
N ASN A 152 -13.27 -0.53 -18.14
CA ASN A 152 -13.06 -0.12 -19.51
C ASN A 152 -13.72 1.23 -19.77
N PRO A 153 -13.04 2.13 -20.50
CA PRO A 153 -13.61 3.43 -20.84
C PRO A 153 -14.81 3.30 -21.77
#